data_341df7ee6ef0bf5e127162af80f75da4
#
_entry.id   341df7ee6ef0bf5e127162af80f75da4
#
_cell.length_a   1.000
_cell.length_b   1.000
_cell.length_c   1.000
_cell.angle_alpha   90.00
_cell.angle_beta   90.00
_cell.angle_gamma   90.00
#
_symmetry.space_group_name_H-M   'P 1'
#
loop_
_entity.id
_entity.type
_entity.pdbx_description
1 polymer ?
#
loop_
_entity_poly.entity_id
_entity_poly.type
_entity_poly.pdbx_seq_one_letter_code
_entity_poly.pdbx_strand_id
1 'polypeptide(L)'
;MKNDCAELIKKACSGDLAAYQEFIRLYSPRVHAIAYQIVGNSIDAQDIAQEVFIRLYRSLRTYKPQFKFTTWLYRLTVNHSIDYLRKRSRHKNISLENVQDESKLKDSAPSPDSSLELNELKGAIQKISEGLTWKQRKVFVLRELQGFSTNEVAQILKCRVSTVRVHLSKARKRIKVALLKHALSGHSGLISQEE
;
A
#
# COMPACT_ATOMS: atom_id res chain seq x y z
N MET A 1 10.67 -17.08 -17.47
CA MET A 1 9.97 -16.25 -16.45
C MET A 1 8.90 -15.29 -17.02
N LYS A 2 9.10 -14.52 -18.10
CA LYS A 2 8.01 -13.64 -18.63
C LYS A 2 6.92 -14.39 -19.39
N ASN A 3 7.25 -15.48 -20.07
CA ASN A 3 6.27 -16.30 -20.81
C ASN A 3 5.38 -17.12 -19.87
N ASP A 4 5.93 -17.65 -18.78
CA ASP A 4 5.20 -18.48 -17.82
C ASP A 4 4.06 -17.72 -17.13
N CYS A 5 4.28 -16.44 -16.79
CA CYS A 5 3.24 -15.60 -16.20
C CYS A 5 2.06 -15.32 -17.17
N ALA A 6 2.35 -15.14 -18.46
CA ALA A 6 1.29 -14.88 -19.45
C ALA A 6 0.42 -16.13 -19.66
N GLU A 7 1.04 -17.30 -19.69
CA GLU A 7 0.34 -18.58 -19.83
C GLU A 7 -0.48 -18.89 -18.57
N LEU A 8 0.09 -18.67 -17.37
CA LEU A 8 -0.61 -18.82 -16.09
C LEU A 8 -1.87 -17.94 -16.05
N ILE A 9 -1.75 -16.68 -16.46
CA ILE A 9 -2.88 -15.74 -16.52
C ILE A 9 -3.92 -16.24 -17.53
N LYS A 10 -3.51 -16.73 -18.70
CA LYS A 10 -4.42 -17.25 -19.71
C LYS A 10 -5.21 -18.46 -19.19
N LYS A 11 -4.56 -19.41 -18.53
CA LYS A 11 -5.20 -20.57 -17.89
C LYS A 11 -6.17 -20.13 -16.77
N ALA A 12 -5.76 -19.21 -15.91
CA ALA A 12 -6.64 -18.67 -14.86
C ALA A 12 -7.86 -17.96 -15.46
N CYS A 13 -7.73 -17.23 -16.56
CA CYS A 13 -8.83 -16.60 -17.28
C CYS A 13 -9.79 -17.61 -17.93
N SER A 14 -9.31 -18.80 -18.32
CA SER A 14 -10.16 -19.89 -18.84
C SER A 14 -10.86 -20.69 -17.73
N GLY A 15 -10.64 -20.38 -16.46
CA GLY A 15 -11.32 -21.01 -15.32
C GLY A 15 -10.51 -22.11 -14.64
N ASP A 16 -9.22 -22.28 -14.97
CA ASP A 16 -8.33 -23.21 -14.30
C ASP A 16 -8.02 -22.72 -12.88
N LEU A 17 -8.57 -23.42 -11.88
CA LEU A 17 -8.42 -23.10 -10.47
C LEU A 17 -6.99 -23.33 -9.97
N ALA A 18 -6.28 -24.35 -10.48
CA ALA A 18 -4.90 -24.60 -10.08
C ALA A 18 -3.99 -23.47 -10.57
N ALA A 19 -4.16 -23.02 -11.80
CA ALA A 19 -3.46 -21.86 -12.33
C ALA A 19 -3.79 -20.59 -11.53
N TYR A 20 -5.03 -20.43 -11.08
CA TYR A 20 -5.42 -19.29 -10.24
C TYR A 20 -4.80 -19.34 -8.84
N GLN A 21 -4.74 -20.50 -8.21
CA GLN A 21 -4.06 -20.68 -6.93
C GLN A 21 -2.57 -20.34 -7.02
N GLU A 22 -1.89 -20.82 -8.05
CA GLU A 22 -0.48 -20.49 -8.29
C GLU A 22 -0.30 -18.99 -8.54
N PHE A 23 -1.23 -18.36 -9.25
CA PHE A 23 -1.25 -16.91 -9.43
C PHE A 23 -1.37 -16.16 -8.09
N ILE A 24 -2.29 -16.59 -7.21
CA ILE A 24 -2.43 -16.00 -5.86
C ILE A 24 -1.11 -16.15 -5.10
N ARG A 25 -0.51 -17.35 -5.09
CA ARG A 25 0.76 -17.62 -4.40
C ARG A 25 1.88 -16.66 -4.86
N LEU A 26 1.96 -16.41 -6.16
CA LEU A 26 2.99 -15.56 -6.76
C LEU A 26 2.80 -14.07 -6.45
N TYR A 27 1.56 -13.58 -6.46
CA TYR A 27 1.28 -12.14 -6.36
C TYR A 27 0.81 -11.68 -4.98
N SER A 28 0.38 -12.60 -4.10
CA SER A 28 -0.12 -12.27 -2.76
C SER A 28 0.87 -11.45 -1.93
N PRO A 29 2.18 -11.77 -1.87
CA PRO A 29 3.11 -10.98 -1.07
C PRO A 29 3.17 -9.52 -1.51
N ARG A 30 3.13 -9.27 -2.83
CA ARG A 30 3.19 -7.90 -3.35
C ARG A 30 1.89 -7.14 -3.22
N VAL A 31 0.75 -7.82 -3.40
CA VAL A 31 -0.58 -7.24 -3.16
C VAL A 31 -0.72 -6.85 -1.69
N HIS A 32 -0.36 -7.73 -0.76
CA HIS A 32 -0.36 -7.45 0.68
C HIS A 32 0.56 -6.28 1.02
N ALA A 33 1.81 -6.27 0.50
CA ALA A 33 2.75 -5.17 0.75
C ALA A 33 2.21 -3.82 0.30
N ILE A 34 1.60 -3.73 -0.90
CA ILE A 34 0.97 -2.49 -1.40
C ILE A 34 -0.19 -2.08 -0.49
N ALA A 35 -1.06 -3.02 -0.11
CA ALA A 35 -2.19 -2.74 0.78
C ALA A 35 -1.68 -2.24 2.13
N TYR A 36 -0.75 -2.95 2.76
CA TYR A 36 -0.16 -2.59 4.05
C TYR A 36 0.46 -1.19 4.04
N GLN A 37 1.26 -0.86 3.03
CA GLN A 37 1.89 0.46 2.91
C GLN A 37 0.87 1.59 2.71
N ILE A 38 -0.33 1.28 2.23
CA ILE A 38 -1.41 2.26 2.08
C ILE A 38 -2.23 2.38 3.36
N VAL A 39 -2.64 1.26 4.00
CA VAL A 39 -3.58 1.28 5.12
C VAL A 39 -2.91 1.35 6.49
N GLY A 40 -1.70 0.82 6.64
CA GLY A 40 -0.89 0.89 7.86
C GLY A 40 -1.20 -0.18 8.91
N ASN A 41 -2.09 -1.09 8.64
CA ASN A 41 -2.46 -2.18 9.53
C ASN A 41 -2.39 -3.51 8.79
N SER A 42 -1.79 -4.54 9.41
CA SER A 42 -1.55 -5.83 8.76
C SER A 42 -2.83 -6.64 8.56
N ILE A 43 -3.75 -6.61 9.52
CA ILE A 43 -5.04 -7.31 9.44
C ILE A 43 -5.88 -6.70 8.32
N ASP A 44 -6.03 -5.38 8.32
CA ASP A 44 -6.74 -4.65 7.26
C ASP A 44 -6.12 -4.94 5.88
N ALA A 45 -4.79 -5.01 5.79
CA ALA A 45 -4.09 -5.31 4.55
C ALA A 45 -4.35 -6.73 4.05
N GLN A 46 -4.45 -7.69 4.96
CA GLN A 46 -4.78 -9.07 4.64
C GLN A 46 -6.21 -9.19 4.10
N ASP A 47 -7.18 -8.56 4.75
CA ASP A 47 -8.57 -8.53 4.30
C ASP A 47 -8.71 -7.87 2.93
N ILE A 48 -8.00 -6.76 2.72
CA ILE A 48 -7.95 -6.08 1.42
C ILE A 48 -7.35 -7.00 0.35
N ALA A 49 -6.27 -7.72 0.66
CA ALA A 49 -5.65 -8.62 -0.29
C ALA A 49 -6.59 -9.76 -0.69
N GLN A 50 -7.31 -10.35 0.27
CA GLN A 50 -8.32 -11.39 0.01
C GLN A 50 -9.44 -10.84 -0.90
N GLU A 51 -10.01 -9.70 -0.56
CA GLU A 51 -11.09 -9.08 -1.35
C GLU A 51 -10.62 -8.71 -2.77
N VAL A 52 -9.38 -8.26 -2.92
CA VAL A 52 -8.77 -7.99 -4.24
C VAL A 52 -8.72 -9.25 -5.08
N PHE A 53 -8.31 -10.40 -4.53
CA PHE A 53 -8.28 -11.66 -5.27
C PHE A 53 -9.69 -12.18 -5.56
N ILE A 54 -10.65 -12.05 -4.64
CA ILE A 54 -12.05 -12.42 -4.91
C ILE A 54 -12.61 -11.59 -6.08
N ARG A 55 -12.42 -10.29 -6.09
CA ARG A 55 -12.85 -9.39 -7.17
C ARG A 55 -12.13 -9.70 -8.48
N LEU A 56 -10.83 -9.97 -8.39
CA LEU A 56 -10.05 -10.39 -9.53
C LEU A 56 -10.64 -11.64 -10.17
N TYR A 57 -10.89 -12.70 -9.39
CA TYR A 57 -11.47 -13.94 -9.87
C TYR A 57 -12.80 -13.73 -10.60
N ARG A 58 -13.71 -12.94 -10.01
CA ARG A 58 -15.00 -12.61 -10.60
C ARG A 58 -14.89 -11.85 -11.93
N SER A 59 -13.83 -11.07 -12.10
CA SER A 59 -13.62 -10.22 -13.28
C SER A 59 -12.60 -10.78 -14.27
N LEU A 60 -11.99 -11.95 -14.01
CA LEU A 60 -11.03 -12.58 -14.91
C LEU A 60 -11.59 -12.81 -16.32
N ARG A 61 -12.85 -13.25 -16.43
CA ARG A 61 -13.52 -13.51 -17.72
C ARG A 61 -13.72 -12.25 -18.57
N THR A 62 -13.70 -11.07 -17.94
CA THR A 62 -13.85 -9.76 -18.61
C THR A 62 -12.53 -9.06 -18.85
N TYR A 63 -11.43 -9.69 -18.48
CA TYR A 63 -10.10 -9.13 -18.67
C TYR A 63 -9.79 -8.98 -20.16
N LYS A 64 -9.50 -7.74 -20.57
CA LYS A 64 -9.03 -7.44 -21.92
C LYS A 64 -7.53 -7.18 -21.88
N PRO A 65 -6.70 -7.88 -22.69
CA PRO A 65 -5.23 -7.78 -22.62
C PRO A 65 -4.66 -6.48 -23.22
N GLN A 66 -5.39 -5.35 -23.11
CA GLN A 66 -4.93 -4.03 -23.55
C GLN A 66 -3.77 -3.48 -22.67
N PHE A 67 -3.67 -3.96 -21.44
CA PHE A 67 -2.62 -3.59 -20.49
C PHE A 67 -2.02 -4.83 -19.84
N LYS A 68 -0.81 -4.70 -19.27
CA LYS A 68 -0.23 -5.77 -18.47
C LYS A 68 -1.19 -6.13 -17.32
N PHE A 69 -1.43 -7.42 -17.15
CA PHE A 69 -2.33 -7.93 -16.10
C PHE A 69 -1.93 -7.41 -14.70
N THR A 70 -0.63 -7.35 -14.41
CA THR A 70 -0.11 -6.80 -13.17
C THR A 70 -0.49 -5.34 -12.94
N THR A 71 -0.56 -4.53 -14.01
CA THR A 71 -1.06 -3.14 -13.93
C THR A 71 -2.51 -3.09 -13.47
N TRP A 72 -3.33 -4.01 -13.97
CA TRP A 72 -4.73 -4.12 -13.55
C TRP A 72 -4.87 -4.59 -12.10
N LEU A 73 -4.13 -5.65 -11.71
CA LEU A 73 -4.10 -6.16 -10.33
C LEU A 73 -3.71 -5.08 -9.32
N TYR A 74 -2.61 -4.37 -9.56
CA TYR A 74 -2.14 -3.33 -8.64
C TYR A 74 -3.06 -2.11 -8.61
N ARG A 75 -3.76 -1.81 -9.70
CA ARG A 75 -4.83 -0.82 -9.72
C ARG A 75 -5.98 -1.22 -8.80
N LEU A 76 -6.44 -2.47 -8.88
CA LEU A 76 -7.47 -2.99 -7.96
C LEU A 76 -7.02 -2.86 -6.51
N THR A 77 -5.79 -3.27 -6.20
CA THR A 77 -5.22 -3.19 -4.85
C THR A 77 -5.22 -1.77 -4.32
N VAL A 78 -4.65 -0.82 -5.08
CA VAL A 78 -4.57 0.58 -4.66
C VAL A 78 -5.95 1.21 -4.48
N ASN A 79 -6.87 0.97 -5.42
CA ASN A 79 -8.21 1.53 -5.33
C ASN A 79 -8.96 0.98 -4.11
N HIS A 80 -8.87 -0.33 -3.89
CA HIS A 80 -9.55 -0.95 -2.75
C HIS A 80 -8.98 -0.47 -1.42
N SER A 81 -7.66 -0.37 -1.29
CA SER A 81 -7.01 0.19 -0.10
C SER A 81 -7.43 1.64 0.18
N ILE A 82 -7.52 2.49 -0.84
CA ILE A 82 -7.96 3.88 -0.69
C ILE A 82 -9.45 3.96 -0.33
N ASP A 83 -10.29 3.13 -0.94
CA ASP A 83 -11.73 3.11 -0.63
C ASP A 83 -11.98 2.61 0.80
N TYR A 84 -11.21 1.64 1.28
CA TYR A 84 -11.20 1.20 2.66
C TYR A 84 -10.90 2.37 3.62
N LEU A 85 -9.80 3.09 3.39
CA LEU A 85 -9.43 4.25 4.21
C LEU A 85 -10.48 5.37 4.18
N ARG A 86 -11.10 5.63 3.04
CA ARG A 86 -12.18 6.62 2.92
C ARG A 86 -13.40 6.21 3.73
N LYS A 87 -13.79 4.93 3.70
CA LYS A 87 -14.89 4.42 4.51
C LYS A 87 -14.58 4.57 6.00
N ARG A 88 -13.39 4.13 6.43
CA ARG A 88 -12.93 4.25 7.82
C ARG A 88 -12.91 5.71 8.30
N SER A 89 -12.45 6.64 7.48
CA SER A 89 -12.44 8.07 7.81
C SER A 89 -13.86 8.65 7.98
N ARG A 90 -14.83 8.24 7.15
CA ARG A 90 -16.23 8.65 7.29
C ARG A 90 -16.85 8.13 8.58
N HIS A 91 -16.62 6.87 8.92
CA HIS A 91 -17.10 6.30 10.18
C HIS A 91 -16.51 7.01 11.39
N LYS A 92 -15.22 7.36 11.38
CA LYS A 92 -14.62 8.16 12.45
C LYS A 92 -15.27 9.53 12.60
N ASN A 93 -15.57 10.22 11.52
CA ASN A 93 -16.22 11.54 11.57
C ASN A 93 -17.69 11.48 12.05
N ILE A 94 -18.37 10.35 11.84
CA ILE A 94 -19.74 10.13 12.35
C ILE A 94 -19.70 9.69 13.83
N SER A 95 -18.64 8.99 14.25
CA SER A 95 -18.48 8.46 15.61
C SER A 95 -17.94 9.49 16.60
N LEU A 96 -17.44 10.66 16.14
CA LEU A 96 -16.93 11.71 17.02
C LEU A 96 -18.02 12.43 17.83
N GLU A 97 -19.30 12.18 17.56
CA GLU A 97 -20.40 12.64 18.42
C GLU A 97 -20.66 11.71 19.63
N ASN A 98 -20.18 10.48 19.63
CA ASN A 98 -20.32 9.56 20.76
C ASN A 98 -19.17 8.55 20.78
N VAL A 99 -18.33 8.61 21.80
CA VAL A 99 -17.33 7.64 22.24
C VAL A 99 -15.85 8.04 21.96
N GLN A 100 -15.16 8.24 23.06
CA GLN A 100 -13.69 8.16 23.14
C GLN A 100 -13.25 6.77 22.66
N ASP A 101 -12.75 6.68 21.45
CA ASP A 101 -12.29 5.44 20.87
C ASP A 101 -10.79 5.26 21.15
N GLU A 102 -10.50 4.55 22.22
CA GLU A 102 -9.20 3.97 22.55
C GLU A 102 -8.91 2.78 21.64
N SER A 103 -8.83 2.96 20.34
CA SER A 103 -8.27 1.92 19.46
C SER A 103 -6.94 2.36 18.86
N LYS A 104 -6.01 2.77 19.71
CA LYS A 104 -4.57 2.64 19.46
C LYS A 104 -4.15 1.22 19.80
N LEU A 105 -4.71 0.21 19.18
CA LEU A 105 -4.11 -1.10 19.15
C LEU A 105 -2.84 -0.99 18.30
N LYS A 106 -1.72 -0.91 19.01
CA LYS A 106 -0.39 -1.14 18.49
C LYS A 106 -0.32 -2.61 18.08
N ASP A 107 -0.69 -2.93 16.85
CA ASP A 107 -0.29 -4.18 16.25
C ASP A 107 1.18 -4.07 15.82
N SER A 108 2.04 -4.22 16.78
CA SER A 108 3.42 -4.64 16.56
C SER A 108 3.49 -6.13 16.86
N ALA A 109 3.13 -6.94 15.89
CA ALA A 109 3.65 -8.30 15.83
C ALA A 109 4.92 -8.21 14.97
N PRO A 110 6.13 -8.27 15.56
CA PRO A 110 7.36 -8.34 14.80
C PRO A 110 7.43 -9.73 14.16
N SER A 111 7.61 -9.76 12.85
CA SER A 111 8.17 -10.97 12.21
C SER A 111 9.56 -11.19 12.81
N PRO A 112 9.94 -12.40 13.28
CA PRO A 112 11.11 -12.62 14.13
C PRO A 112 12.47 -12.44 13.46
N ASP A 113 12.57 -11.98 12.22
CA ASP A 113 13.82 -12.09 11.44
C ASP A 113 14.27 -10.82 10.70
N SER A 114 13.85 -9.65 11.15
CA SER A 114 14.42 -8.39 10.65
C SER A 114 14.95 -7.57 11.84
N SER A 115 16.18 -7.07 11.69
CA SER A 115 16.85 -6.25 12.71
C SER A 115 15.90 -5.15 13.24
N LEU A 116 15.93 -4.90 14.55
CA LEU A 116 15.11 -3.88 15.24
C LEU A 116 15.13 -2.53 14.48
N GLU A 117 16.29 -2.10 13.98
CA GLU A 117 16.45 -0.87 13.20
C GLU A 117 15.62 -0.83 11.92
N LEU A 118 15.51 -1.95 11.19
CA LEU A 118 14.69 -2.03 9.98
C LEU A 118 13.18 -1.94 10.29
N ASN A 119 12.75 -2.47 11.42
CA ASN A 119 11.35 -2.40 11.85
C ASN A 119 10.99 -1.00 12.35
N GLU A 120 11.87 -0.34 13.06
CA GLU A 120 11.73 1.06 13.48
C GLU A 120 11.65 1.99 12.26
N LEU A 121 12.53 1.80 11.28
CA LEU A 121 12.52 2.57 10.04
C LEU A 121 11.24 2.36 9.23
N LYS A 122 10.76 1.12 9.12
CA LYS A 122 9.47 0.80 8.47
C LYS A 122 8.31 1.47 9.21
N GLY A 123 8.30 1.41 10.53
CA GLY A 123 7.29 2.07 11.36
C GLY A 123 7.31 3.59 11.21
N ALA A 124 8.50 4.20 11.16
CA ALA A 124 8.66 5.63 10.93
C ALA A 124 8.14 6.05 9.54
N ILE A 125 8.51 5.32 8.48
CA ILE A 125 8.02 5.57 7.11
C ILE A 125 6.50 5.45 7.06
N GLN A 126 5.93 4.46 7.75
CA GLN A 126 4.49 4.25 7.82
C GLN A 126 3.78 5.45 8.47
N LYS A 127 4.21 5.88 9.66
CA LYS A 127 3.66 7.06 10.37
C LYS A 127 3.79 8.34 9.52
N ILE A 128 4.93 8.53 8.86
CA ILE A 128 5.16 9.69 8.00
C ILE A 128 4.23 9.66 6.79
N SER A 129 3.96 8.48 6.23
CA SER A 129 3.05 8.33 5.09
C SER A 129 1.59 8.64 5.44
N GLU A 130 1.20 8.54 6.72
CA GLU A 130 -0.14 8.93 7.19
C GLU A 130 -0.42 10.42 7.00
N GLY A 131 0.59 11.27 7.06
CA GLY A 131 0.50 12.71 6.78
C GLY A 131 0.30 13.07 5.30
N LEU A 132 0.37 12.09 4.39
CA LEU A 132 0.17 12.32 2.96
C LEU A 132 -1.31 12.29 2.60
N THR A 133 -1.70 13.13 1.62
CA THR A 133 -3.03 12.97 1.00
C THR A 133 -3.12 11.65 0.24
N TRP A 134 -4.33 11.12 0.04
CA TRP A 134 -4.57 9.88 -0.71
C TRP A 134 -3.86 9.85 -2.08
N LYS A 135 -3.89 11.00 -2.79
CA LYS A 135 -3.24 11.13 -4.09
C LYS A 135 -1.72 11.05 -3.99
N GLN A 136 -1.14 11.61 -2.94
CA GLN A 136 0.30 11.58 -2.67
C GLN A 136 0.74 10.20 -2.18
N ARG A 137 0.00 9.58 -1.23
CA ARG A 137 0.31 8.28 -0.65
C ARG A 137 0.39 7.19 -1.71
N LYS A 138 -0.64 7.02 -2.56
CA LYS A 138 -0.63 6.00 -3.61
C LYS A 138 0.51 6.17 -4.62
N VAL A 139 0.85 7.40 -4.99
CA VAL A 139 1.99 7.68 -5.87
C VAL A 139 3.31 7.34 -5.19
N PHE A 140 3.46 7.75 -3.94
CA PHE A 140 4.66 7.49 -3.14
C PHE A 140 4.88 5.98 -2.94
N VAL A 141 3.85 5.26 -2.50
CA VAL A 141 3.93 3.80 -2.30
C VAL A 141 4.34 3.10 -3.58
N LEU A 142 3.69 3.37 -4.70
CA LEU A 142 4.00 2.70 -5.95
C LEU A 142 5.39 3.07 -6.48
N ARG A 143 5.79 4.34 -6.41
CA ARG A 143 7.04 4.82 -7.00
C ARG A 143 8.25 4.56 -6.12
N GLU A 144 8.19 4.90 -4.83
CA GLU A 144 9.32 4.85 -3.92
C GLU A 144 9.45 3.51 -3.18
N LEU A 145 8.32 2.94 -2.73
CA LEU A 145 8.36 1.71 -1.95
C LEU A 145 8.27 0.45 -2.81
N GLN A 146 7.55 0.50 -3.92
CA GLN A 146 7.38 -0.64 -4.82
C GLN A 146 8.28 -0.60 -6.06
N GLY A 147 8.99 0.50 -6.30
CA GLY A 147 9.97 0.63 -7.37
C GLY A 147 9.40 0.73 -8.79
N PHE A 148 8.10 1.01 -8.96
CA PHE A 148 7.51 1.20 -10.28
C PHE A 148 8.05 2.47 -10.95
N SER A 149 8.29 2.43 -12.25
CA SER A 149 8.61 3.63 -13.05
C SER A 149 7.44 4.63 -13.03
N THR A 150 7.74 5.90 -13.28
CA THR A 150 6.70 6.95 -13.35
C THR A 150 5.63 6.64 -14.40
N ASN A 151 6.02 6.00 -15.52
CA ASN A 151 5.08 5.59 -16.58
C ASN A 151 4.17 4.45 -16.10
N GLU A 152 4.70 3.45 -15.41
CA GLU A 152 3.90 2.36 -14.85
C GLU A 152 2.93 2.87 -13.78
N VAL A 153 3.37 3.78 -12.90
CA VAL A 153 2.49 4.42 -11.92
C VAL A 153 1.36 5.18 -12.62
N ALA A 154 1.65 5.93 -13.69
CA ALA A 154 0.64 6.63 -14.47
C ALA A 154 -0.39 5.66 -15.08
N GLN A 155 0.06 4.51 -15.60
CA GLN A 155 -0.82 3.44 -16.11
C GLN A 155 -1.65 2.79 -15.01
N ILE A 156 -1.04 2.45 -13.86
CA ILE A 156 -1.74 1.87 -12.70
C ILE A 156 -2.83 2.82 -12.21
N LEU A 157 -2.53 4.09 -12.08
CA LEU A 157 -3.43 5.10 -11.51
C LEU A 157 -4.37 5.75 -12.55
N LYS A 158 -4.27 5.40 -13.82
CA LYS A 158 -5.02 6.01 -14.95
C LYS A 158 -4.91 7.55 -14.94
N CYS A 159 -3.70 8.08 -14.84
CA CYS A 159 -3.48 9.52 -14.84
C CYS A 159 -2.28 9.90 -15.73
N ARG A 160 -2.08 11.20 -15.97
CA ARG A 160 -0.93 11.69 -16.74
C ARG A 160 0.37 11.54 -15.95
N VAL A 161 1.47 11.32 -16.64
CA VAL A 161 2.83 11.25 -16.05
C VAL A 161 3.16 12.55 -15.29
N SER A 162 2.75 13.71 -15.82
CA SER A 162 2.89 15.01 -15.13
C SER A 162 2.19 15.03 -13.77
N THR A 163 0.99 14.42 -13.66
CA THR A 163 0.24 14.30 -12.41
C THR A 163 1.01 13.46 -11.38
N VAL A 164 1.61 12.35 -11.83
CA VAL A 164 2.46 11.51 -10.96
C VAL A 164 3.64 12.32 -10.43
N ARG A 165 4.37 13.04 -11.32
CA ARG A 165 5.53 13.87 -10.93
C ARG A 165 5.15 14.92 -9.89
N VAL A 166 4.04 15.63 -10.08
CA VAL A 166 3.55 16.66 -9.15
C VAL A 166 3.23 16.06 -7.78
N HIS A 167 2.48 14.94 -7.73
CA HIS A 167 2.15 14.30 -6.46
C HIS A 167 3.37 13.71 -5.76
N LEU A 168 4.31 13.15 -6.52
CA LEU A 168 5.57 12.62 -5.99
C LEU A 168 6.43 13.73 -5.37
N SER A 169 6.61 14.85 -6.06
CA SER A 169 7.36 16.00 -5.55
C SER A 169 6.76 16.53 -4.24
N LYS A 170 5.42 16.68 -4.20
CA LYS A 170 4.73 17.11 -2.98
C LYS A 170 4.86 16.08 -1.84
N ALA A 171 4.80 14.78 -2.16
CA ALA A 171 4.99 13.73 -1.18
C ALA A 171 6.40 13.75 -0.58
N ARG A 172 7.44 13.81 -1.43
CA ARG A 172 8.84 13.88 -0.99
C ARG A 172 9.10 15.09 -0.08
N LYS A 173 8.56 16.27 -0.44
CA LYS A 173 8.70 17.48 0.39
C LYS A 173 8.08 17.28 1.79
N ARG A 174 6.87 16.71 1.86
CA ARG A 174 6.21 16.45 3.15
C ARG A 174 6.96 15.43 3.99
N ILE A 175 7.43 14.36 3.37
CA ILE A 175 8.22 13.31 4.04
C ILE A 175 9.53 13.88 4.57
N LYS A 176 10.25 14.68 3.76
CA LYS A 176 11.49 15.34 4.20
C LYS A 176 11.25 16.19 5.45
N VAL A 177 10.19 17.00 5.48
CA VAL A 177 9.84 17.84 6.64
C VAL A 177 9.50 16.97 7.86
N ALA A 178 8.77 15.88 7.68
CA ALA A 178 8.39 14.98 8.77
C ALA A 178 9.61 14.24 9.35
N LEU A 179 10.53 13.78 8.50
CA LEU A 179 11.80 13.15 8.91
C LEU A 179 12.68 14.11 9.70
N LEU A 180 12.82 15.36 9.24
CA LEU A 180 13.59 16.38 9.96
C LEU A 180 12.99 16.66 11.35
N LYS A 181 11.67 16.77 11.45
CA LYS A 181 10.99 16.93 12.75
C LYS A 181 11.24 15.74 13.68
N HIS A 182 11.17 14.52 13.14
CA HIS A 182 11.42 13.31 13.92
C HIS A 182 12.88 13.23 14.41
N ALA A 183 13.84 13.56 13.56
CA ALA A 183 15.25 13.62 13.94
C ALA A 183 15.54 14.66 15.02
N LEU A 184 14.92 15.83 14.94
CA LEU A 184 15.06 16.89 15.94
C LEU A 184 14.42 16.52 17.29
N SER A 185 13.28 15.83 17.28
CA SER A 185 12.62 15.36 18.52
C SER A 185 13.37 14.21 19.21
N GLY A 186 14.08 13.37 18.43
CA GLY A 186 14.92 12.28 18.97
C GLY A 186 16.19 12.78 19.68
N HIS A 187 16.71 13.94 19.31
CA HIS A 187 17.91 14.52 19.96
C HIS A 187 17.59 15.28 21.26
N SER A 188 16.35 15.70 21.48
CA SER A 188 15.97 16.40 22.71
C SER A 188 15.87 15.49 23.95
N GLY A 189 15.82 14.16 23.74
CA GLY A 189 15.76 13.18 24.83
C GLY A 189 17.13 12.81 25.46
N LEU A 190 18.23 13.18 24.82
CA LEU A 190 19.59 12.82 25.28
C LEU A 190 20.28 13.88 26.13
N ILE A 191 19.70 15.08 26.24
CA ILE A 191 20.34 16.20 26.99
C ILE A 191 19.79 16.32 28.41
N SER A 192 18.85 15.51 28.87
CA SER A 192 18.20 15.64 30.19
C SER A 192 18.66 14.59 31.21
N GLN A 193 19.83 13.96 31.05
CA GLN A 193 20.36 12.98 32.00
C GLN A 193 21.79 13.32 32.50
N GLU A 194 22.24 14.56 32.42
CA GLU A 194 23.44 15.01 33.11
C GLU A 194 23.10 16.27 33.92
N GLU A 195 22.45 16.07 35.07
CA GLU A 195 22.54 16.92 36.28
C GLU A 195 22.25 16.05 37.50
#